data_5ec175668ed0be73bd2d588de7696aca
#
_entry.id   5ec175668ed0be73bd2d588de7696aca
#
_cell.length_a   1.000
_cell.length_b   1.000
_cell.length_c   1.000
_cell.angle_alpha   90.00
_cell.angle_beta   90.00
_cell.angle_gamma   90.00
#
_symmetry.space_group_name_H-M   'P 1'
#
loop_
_entity.id
_entity.type
_entity.pdbx_description
1 polymer ?
#
loop_
_entity_poly.entity_id
_entity_poly.type
_entity_poly.pdbx_seq_one_letter_code
_entity_poly.pdbx_strand_id
1 'polypeptide(L)'
;MFKRILVATDGSPLSKKAVTSAIAMAAQHGAELVAVTVVPRYPTNYFDGAAVFTPEDIGRIEKQWSDAASTSLEAVARDAEASGVRVRTATVSADLVADAIIAAAQKHECDLIVMASHGRQGLKRLLLGSETQHVLTHSELPVLVLR
;
A
#
# COMPACT_ATOMS: atom_id res chain seq x y z
N MET A 1 -1.86 -2.65 -22.60
CA MET A 1 -3.18 -2.14 -22.19
C MET A 1 -3.04 -1.17 -21.02
N PHE A 2 -2.53 -1.62 -19.87
CA PHE A 2 -2.27 -0.69 -18.77
C PHE A 2 -0.99 0.12 -19.00
N LYS A 3 -1.04 1.40 -18.64
CA LYS A 3 0.10 2.33 -18.79
C LYS A 3 0.80 2.61 -17.46
N ARG A 4 0.04 2.63 -16.37
CA ARG A 4 0.57 2.89 -15.03
C ARG A 4 -0.23 2.10 -13.99
N ILE A 5 0.45 1.21 -13.30
CA ILE A 5 -0.13 0.28 -12.34
C ILE A 5 0.25 0.73 -10.94
N LEU A 6 -0.73 0.95 -10.07
CA LEU A 6 -0.47 1.13 -8.65
C LEU A 6 -0.48 -0.23 -7.96
N VAL A 7 0.50 -0.50 -7.10
CA VAL A 7 0.47 -1.61 -6.16
C VAL A 7 0.52 -1.07 -4.73
N ALA A 8 -0.46 -1.47 -3.93
CA ALA A 8 -0.48 -1.17 -2.50
C ALA A 8 0.16 -2.34 -1.72
N THR A 9 1.13 -2.02 -0.89
CA THR A 9 1.83 -3.01 -0.07
C THR A 9 1.99 -2.55 1.38
N ASP A 10 1.81 -3.46 2.31
CA ASP A 10 2.08 -3.28 3.73
C ASP A 10 3.28 -4.10 4.22
N GLY A 11 4.01 -4.72 3.29
CA GLY A 11 5.15 -5.59 3.59
C GLY A 11 4.76 -7.00 4.07
N SER A 12 3.47 -7.33 4.16
CA SER A 12 3.01 -8.68 4.52
C SER A 12 3.35 -9.71 3.43
N PRO A 13 3.40 -11.01 3.76
CA PRO A 13 3.67 -12.05 2.75
C PRO A 13 2.70 -12.04 1.57
N LEU A 14 1.41 -11.77 1.83
CA LEU A 14 0.42 -11.72 0.77
C LEU A 14 0.57 -10.45 -0.10
N SER A 15 0.90 -9.32 0.49
CA SER A 15 1.18 -8.10 -0.28
C SER A 15 2.44 -8.23 -1.13
N LYS A 16 3.43 -9.04 -0.71
CA LYS A 16 4.59 -9.36 -1.54
C LYS A 16 4.20 -10.13 -2.80
N LYS A 17 3.21 -11.03 -2.72
CA LYS A 17 2.65 -11.68 -3.92
C LYS A 17 2.01 -10.67 -4.86
N ALA A 18 1.27 -9.71 -4.32
CA ALA A 18 0.69 -8.62 -5.10
C ALA A 18 1.77 -7.79 -5.80
N VAL A 19 2.85 -7.46 -5.11
CA VAL A 19 4.00 -6.76 -5.68
C VAL A 19 4.62 -7.56 -6.84
N THR A 20 4.90 -8.84 -6.63
CA THR A 20 5.47 -9.71 -7.69
C THR A 20 4.58 -9.76 -8.93
N SER A 21 3.26 -9.90 -8.73
CA SER A 21 2.29 -9.92 -9.82
C SER A 21 2.22 -8.57 -10.54
N ALA A 22 2.24 -7.47 -9.80
CA ALA A 22 2.21 -6.13 -10.37
C ALA A 22 3.46 -5.83 -11.21
N ILE A 23 4.65 -6.23 -10.73
CA ILE A 23 5.90 -6.10 -11.48
C ILE A 23 5.83 -6.91 -12.79
N ALA A 24 5.38 -8.16 -12.73
CA ALA A 24 5.24 -9.01 -13.90
C ALA A 24 4.27 -8.41 -14.93
N MET A 25 3.12 -7.91 -14.47
CA MET A 25 2.16 -7.24 -15.35
C MET A 25 2.73 -5.96 -15.95
N ALA A 26 3.41 -5.14 -15.16
CA ALA A 26 4.03 -3.92 -15.66
C ALA A 26 5.07 -4.22 -16.73
N ALA A 27 5.90 -5.25 -16.52
CA ALA A 27 6.88 -5.69 -17.52
C ALA A 27 6.21 -6.14 -18.82
N GLN A 28 5.13 -6.93 -18.75
CA GLN A 28 4.41 -7.41 -19.92
C GLN A 28 3.73 -6.30 -20.73
N HIS A 29 3.20 -5.30 -20.02
CA HIS A 29 2.49 -4.18 -20.66
C HIS A 29 3.40 -3.00 -21.03
N GLY A 30 4.66 -3.02 -20.64
CA GLY A 30 5.53 -1.85 -20.75
C GLY A 30 5.04 -0.68 -19.88
N ALA A 31 4.36 -1.00 -18.77
CA ALA A 31 3.77 -0.02 -17.86
C ALA A 31 4.78 0.47 -16.83
N GLU A 32 4.52 1.66 -16.29
CA GLU A 32 5.17 2.17 -15.09
C GLU A 32 4.49 1.59 -13.85
N LEU A 33 5.28 1.28 -12.81
CA LEU A 33 4.78 0.84 -11.52
C LEU A 33 4.82 1.99 -10.52
N VAL A 34 3.74 2.16 -9.77
CA VAL A 34 3.68 3.06 -8.60
C VAL A 34 3.45 2.20 -7.36
N ALA A 35 4.47 2.04 -6.54
CA ALA A 35 4.38 1.25 -5.31
C ALA A 35 4.09 2.17 -4.13
N VAL A 36 3.01 1.90 -3.40
CA VAL A 36 2.53 2.73 -2.31
C VAL A 36 2.40 1.93 -1.02
N THR A 37 2.90 2.48 0.06
CA THR A 37 2.61 2.03 1.42
C THR A 37 1.90 3.15 2.18
N VAL A 38 0.75 2.84 2.75
CA VAL A 38 0.03 3.75 3.63
C VAL A 38 0.43 3.45 5.07
N VAL A 39 0.97 4.46 5.74
CA VAL A 39 1.35 4.41 7.14
C VAL A 39 0.21 5.05 7.94
N PRO A 40 -0.44 4.31 8.84
CA PRO A 40 -1.48 4.88 9.68
C PRO A 40 -0.89 5.94 10.62
N ARG A 41 -1.69 6.94 10.92
CA ARG A 41 -1.35 7.88 11.98
C ARG A 41 -1.55 7.21 13.34
N TYR A 42 -0.75 7.60 14.31
CA TYR A 42 -0.90 7.08 15.67
C TYR A 42 -2.26 7.52 16.23
N PRO A 43 -3.11 6.56 16.71
CA PRO A 43 -4.39 6.92 17.26
C PRO A 43 -4.23 7.68 18.58
N THR A 44 -4.63 8.94 18.58
CA THR A 44 -4.70 9.76 19.80
C THR A 44 -6.06 9.54 20.45
N ASN A 45 -6.22 8.45 21.19
CA ASN A 45 -7.41 8.23 22.01
C ASN A 45 -7.25 8.98 23.33
N TYR A 46 -7.95 10.08 23.47
CA TYR A 46 -7.98 10.89 24.67
C TYR A 46 -8.72 10.24 25.86
N PHE A 47 -9.28 9.05 25.69
CA PHE A 47 -10.21 8.46 26.67
C PHE A 47 -9.67 7.28 27.49
N ASP A 48 -8.56 6.69 27.11
CA ASP A 48 -7.95 5.64 27.94
C ASP A 48 -6.85 6.26 28.80
N GLY A 49 -7.14 6.45 30.08
CA GLY A 49 -6.22 7.00 31.08
C GLY A 49 -4.98 6.13 31.38
N ALA A 50 -4.54 5.30 30.42
CA ALA A 50 -3.36 4.47 30.48
C ALA A 50 -2.32 4.99 29.49
N ALA A 51 -1.16 5.39 30.01
CA ALA A 51 0.04 5.80 29.28
C ALA A 51 -0.17 7.03 28.36
N VAL A 52 0.10 8.19 28.89
CA VAL A 52 0.21 9.43 28.13
C VAL A 52 1.50 9.36 27.31
N PHE A 53 1.39 9.01 26.04
CA PHE A 53 2.50 9.20 25.10
C PHE A 53 2.67 10.70 24.85
N THR A 54 3.89 11.18 24.95
CA THR A 54 4.20 12.57 24.59
C THR A 54 4.13 12.75 23.06
N PRO A 55 3.92 13.99 22.56
CA PRO A 55 4.01 14.25 21.12
C PRO A 55 5.32 13.77 20.50
N GLU A 56 6.42 13.82 21.26
CA GLU A 56 7.73 13.32 20.80
C GLU A 56 7.74 11.79 20.68
N ASP A 57 7.08 11.08 21.60
CA ASP A 57 6.95 9.60 21.53
C ASP A 57 6.13 9.18 20.31
N ILE A 58 5.02 9.86 20.07
CA ILE A 58 4.17 9.63 18.88
C ILE A 58 4.96 9.88 17.60
N GLY A 59 5.67 10.98 17.51
CA GLY A 59 6.51 11.32 16.37
C GLY A 59 7.61 10.29 16.12
N ARG A 60 8.19 9.73 17.17
CA ARG A 60 9.20 8.67 17.07
C ARG A 60 8.61 7.37 16.52
N ILE A 61 7.42 6.98 16.99
CA ILE A 61 6.71 5.78 16.52
C ILE A 61 6.31 5.93 15.05
N GLU A 62 5.72 7.06 14.68
CA GLU A 62 5.31 7.35 13.30
C GLU A 62 6.54 7.38 12.37
N LYS A 63 7.66 7.93 12.82
CA LYS A 63 8.91 7.90 12.07
C LYS A 63 9.43 6.48 11.87
N GLN A 64 9.38 5.62 12.87
CA GLN A 64 9.78 4.21 12.74
C GLN A 64 8.92 3.49 11.70
N TRP A 65 7.60 3.71 11.69
CA TRP A 65 6.71 3.12 10.69
C TRP A 65 7.02 3.63 9.28
N SER A 66 7.26 4.92 9.15
CA SER A 66 7.61 5.54 7.88
C SER A 66 8.96 5.03 7.36
N ASP A 67 9.97 4.90 8.22
CA ASP A 67 11.28 4.37 7.85
C ASP A 67 11.18 2.90 7.41
N ALA A 68 10.40 2.09 8.13
CA ALA A 68 10.14 0.69 7.76
C ALA A 68 9.42 0.58 6.40
N ALA A 69 8.44 1.44 6.15
CA ALA A 69 7.74 1.52 4.87
C ALA A 69 8.69 1.88 3.73
N SER A 70 9.54 2.90 3.93
CA SER A 70 10.53 3.31 2.94
C SER A 70 11.51 2.19 2.61
N THR A 71 12.02 1.47 3.61
CA THR A 71 12.92 0.33 3.41
C THR A 71 12.23 -0.79 2.60
N SER A 72 10.97 -1.08 2.91
CA SER A 72 10.19 -2.06 2.15
C SER A 72 9.99 -1.62 0.69
N LEU A 73 9.69 -0.35 0.46
CA LEU A 73 9.50 0.20 -0.89
C LEU A 73 10.80 0.24 -1.70
N GLU A 74 11.95 0.47 -1.06
CA GLU A 74 13.25 0.37 -1.73
C GLU A 74 13.50 -1.04 -2.27
N ALA A 75 13.10 -2.08 -1.53
CA ALA A 75 13.18 -3.46 -2.01
C ALA A 75 12.27 -3.68 -3.23
N VAL A 76 11.06 -3.15 -3.21
CA VAL A 76 10.14 -3.20 -4.37
C VAL A 76 10.75 -2.49 -5.58
N ALA A 77 11.36 -1.34 -5.38
CA ALA A 77 12.02 -0.59 -6.46
C ALA A 77 13.16 -1.41 -7.10
N ARG A 78 14.01 -2.02 -6.29
CA ARG A 78 15.09 -2.88 -6.80
C ARG A 78 14.56 -4.06 -7.64
N ASP A 79 13.50 -4.71 -7.17
CA ASP A 79 12.90 -5.86 -7.86
C ASP A 79 12.26 -5.43 -9.19
N ALA A 80 11.59 -4.28 -9.20
CA ALA A 80 11.00 -3.71 -10.41
C ALA A 80 12.06 -3.32 -11.45
N GLU A 81 13.11 -2.61 -11.02
CA GLU A 81 14.22 -2.20 -11.88
C GLU A 81 14.97 -3.42 -12.46
N ALA A 82 15.19 -4.47 -11.65
CA ALA A 82 15.77 -5.73 -12.10
C ALA A 82 14.93 -6.42 -13.17
N SER A 83 13.62 -6.14 -13.20
CA SER A 83 12.68 -6.64 -14.22
C SER A 83 12.49 -5.66 -15.40
N GLY A 84 13.26 -4.59 -15.45
CA GLY A 84 13.17 -3.57 -16.51
C GLY A 84 11.95 -2.66 -16.40
N VAL A 85 11.32 -2.58 -15.25
CA VAL A 85 10.12 -1.78 -14.99
C VAL A 85 10.50 -0.44 -14.37
N ARG A 86 10.01 0.65 -14.95
CA ARG A 86 10.12 1.97 -14.31
C ARG A 86 9.22 2.01 -13.09
N VAL A 87 9.75 2.46 -11.98
CA VAL A 87 9.03 2.45 -10.70
C VAL A 87 9.12 3.79 -9.99
N ARG A 88 8.01 4.18 -9.39
CA ARG A 88 7.94 5.25 -8.38
C ARG A 88 7.47 4.65 -7.07
N THR A 89 7.99 5.16 -5.98
CA THR A 89 7.57 4.74 -4.64
C THR A 89 7.01 5.93 -3.88
N ALA A 90 6.00 5.70 -3.06
CA ALA A 90 5.42 6.72 -2.20
C ALA A 90 4.99 6.12 -0.86
N THR A 91 5.37 6.77 0.21
CA THR A 91 4.84 6.53 1.55
C THR A 91 3.82 7.61 1.86
N VAL A 92 2.61 7.20 2.21
CA VAL A 92 1.49 8.11 2.51
C VAL A 92 1.08 7.92 3.96
N SER A 93 1.02 8.99 4.73
CA SER A 93 0.48 8.97 6.09
C SER A 93 -0.99 9.38 6.06
N ALA A 94 -1.88 8.50 6.51
CA ALA A 94 -3.32 8.73 6.49
C ALA A 94 -4.05 7.90 7.54
N ASP A 95 -5.23 8.40 7.94
CA ASP A 95 -6.09 7.69 8.89
C ASP A 95 -6.92 6.59 8.20
N LEU A 96 -7.28 6.80 6.93
CA LEU A 96 -8.09 5.89 6.13
C LEU A 96 -7.24 5.31 4.99
N VAL A 97 -6.83 4.06 5.15
CA VAL A 97 -5.90 3.38 4.23
C VAL A 97 -6.49 3.26 2.83
N ALA A 98 -7.72 2.78 2.69
CA ALA A 98 -8.36 2.58 1.40
C ALA A 98 -8.53 3.89 0.62
N ASP A 99 -8.95 4.96 1.29
CA ASP A 99 -9.09 6.27 0.67
C ASP A 99 -7.75 6.83 0.21
N ALA A 100 -6.69 6.60 0.99
CA ALA A 100 -5.33 7.00 0.64
C ALA A 100 -4.81 6.24 -0.60
N ILE A 101 -5.13 4.96 -0.74
CA ILE A 101 -4.78 4.16 -1.92
C ILE A 101 -5.47 4.71 -3.16
N ILE A 102 -6.78 4.97 -3.09
CA ILE A 102 -7.56 5.53 -4.19
C ILE A 102 -7.03 6.91 -4.59
N ALA A 103 -6.78 7.78 -3.60
CA ALA A 103 -6.23 9.12 -3.85
C ALA A 103 -4.83 9.06 -4.48
N ALA A 104 -3.99 8.13 -4.06
CA ALA A 104 -2.67 7.93 -4.65
C ALA A 104 -2.77 7.47 -6.11
N ALA A 105 -3.71 6.56 -6.42
CA ALA A 105 -3.94 6.11 -7.79
C ALA A 105 -4.39 7.26 -8.71
N GLN A 106 -5.25 8.12 -8.23
CA GLN A 106 -5.68 9.32 -8.95
C GLN A 106 -4.52 10.32 -9.12
N LYS A 107 -3.82 10.64 -8.03
CA LYS A 107 -2.69 11.58 -8.03
C LYS A 107 -1.59 11.18 -9.02
N HIS A 108 -1.31 9.89 -9.11
CA HIS A 108 -0.29 9.36 -10.01
C HIS A 108 -0.83 8.94 -11.38
N GLU A 109 -2.11 9.22 -11.67
CA GLU A 109 -2.76 8.92 -12.94
C GLU A 109 -2.64 7.43 -13.32
N CYS A 110 -2.85 6.54 -12.34
CA CYS A 110 -2.82 5.10 -12.55
C CYS A 110 -4.12 4.63 -13.24
N ASP A 111 -4.03 3.52 -13.96
CA ASP A 111 -5.16 2.91 -14.66
C ASP A 111 -5.49 1.49 -14.19
N LEU A 112 -4.76 1.00 -13.19
CA LEU A 112 -5.02 -0.23 -12.46
C LEU A 112 -4.51 -0.13 -11.03
N ILE A 113 -5.28 -0.67 -10.08
CA ILE A 113 -4.85 -0.89 -8.70
C ILE A 113 -4.64 -2.38 -8.48
N VAL A 114 -3.49 -2.78 -7.93
CA VAL A 114 -3.17 -4.15 -7.52
C VAL A 114 -2.98 -4.18 -6.02
N MET A 115 -3.64 -5.08 -5.34
CA MET A 115 -3.53 -5.21 -3.89
C MET A 115 -3.81 -6.64 -3.42
N ALA A 116 -3.40 -6.94 -2.19
CA ALA A 116 -3.73 -8.20 -1.54
C ALA A 116 -5.17 -8.19 -1.01
N SER A 117 -5.78 -9.36 -0.91
CA SER A 117 -7.14 -9.50 -0.36
C SER A 117 -7.25 -9.13 1.13
N HIS A 118 -6.14 -9.17 1.85
CA HIS A 118 -6.03 -8.73 3.25
C HIS A 118 -4.57 -8.37 3.58
N GLY A 119 -4.40 -7.55 4.61
CA GLY A 119 -3.08 -7.14 5.11
C GLY A 119 -2.61 -7.98 6.30
N ARG A 120 -1.73 -7.38 7.12
CA ARG A 120 -1.13 -8.03 8.29
C ARG A 120 -2.12 -8.53 9.33
N GLN A 121 -3.29 -7.90 9.43
CA GLN A 121 -4.34 -8.24 10.40
C GLN A 121 -5.41 -9.19 9.85
N GLY A 122 -5.23 -9.68 8.63
CA GLY A 122 -6.18 -10.58 7.99
C GLY A 122 -6.23 -11.95 8.68
N LEU A 123 -7.35 -12.25 9.31
CA LEU A 123 -7.51 -13.41 10.18
C LEU A 123 -8.01 -14.67 9.49
N LYS A 124 -8.56 -14.62 8.29
CA LYS A 124 -9.10 -15.82 7.61
C LYS A 124 -9.07 -15.68 6.09
N ARG A 125 -8.59 -16.72 5.42
CA ARG A 125 -8.51 -16.82 3.95
C ARG A 125 -9.84 -16.72 3.20
N LEU A 126 -10.97 -16.74 3.91
CA LEU A 126 -12.29 -16.80 3.33
C LEU A 126 -13.00 -15.44 3.20
N LEU A 127 -12.48 -14.41 3.87
CA LEU A 127 -13.11 -13.10 3.88
C LEU A 127 -12.18 -12.07 3.26
N LEU A 128 -12.75 -11.22 2.43
CA LEU A 128 -12.07 -10.05 1.90
C LEU A 128 -11.83 -9.04 3.04
N GLY A 129 -10.62 -8.50 3.15
CA GLY A 129 -10.31 -7.49 4.16
C GLY A 129 -11.13 -6.20 3.94
N SER A 130 -11.40 -5.48 5.02
CA SER A 130 -12.21 -4.25 5.00
C SER A 130 -11.65 -3.18 4.04
N GLU A 131 -10.33 -3.01 4.03
CA GLU A 131 -9.67 -2.04 3.14
C GLU A 131 -9.83 -2.44 1.67
N THR A 132 -9.68 -3.74 1.36
CA THR A 132 -9.87 -4.26 0.01
C THR A 132 -11.31 -4.08 -0.45
N GLN A 133 -12.29 -4.37 0.41
CA GLN A 133 -13.70 -4.14 0.12
C GLN A 133 -13.98 -2.67 -0.16
N HIS A 134 -13.40 -1.77 0.63
CA HIS A 134 -13.60 -0.33 0.45
C HIS A 134 -13.02 0.15 -0.89
N VAL A 135 -11.80 -0.29 -1.24
CA VAL A 135 -11.18 0.05 -2.53
C VAL A 135 -12.03 -0.47 -3.69
N LEU A 136 -12.49 -1.72 -3.64
CA LEU A 136 -13.35 -2.31 -4.69
C LEU A 136 -14.67 -1.57 -4.85
N THR A 137 -15.24 -1.06 -3.77
CA THR A 137 -16.54 -0.40 -3.78
C THR A 137 -16.45 1.06 -4.26
N HIS A 138 -15.36 1.76 -3.93
CA HIS A 138 -15.26 3.20 -4.11
C HIS A 138 -14.28 3.63 -5.22
N SER A 139 -13.44 2.72 -5.72
CA SER A 139 -12.54 3.03 -6.83
C SER A 139 -13.30 3.03 -8.17
N GLU A 140 -13.05 4.02 -9.00
CA GLU A 140 -13.48 4.04 -10.40
C GLU A 140 -12.54 3.24 -11.31
N LEU A 141 -11.35 2.88 -10.82
CA LEU A 141 -10.36 2.13 -11.56
C LEU A 141 -10.57 0.62 -11.41
N PRO A 142 -10.15 -0.17 -12.40
CA PRO A 142 -10.03 -1.62 -12.23
C PRO A 142 -9.15 -1.96 -11.03
N VAL A 143 -9.53 -2.99 -10.29
CA VAL A 143 -8.79 -3.46 -9.11
C VAL A 143 -8.52 -4.96 -9.25
N LEU A 144 -7.25 -5.33 -9.22
CA LEU A 144 -6.82 -6.73 -9.18
C LEU A 144 -6.50 -7.11 -7.74
N VAL A 145 -7.19 -8.08 -7.23
CA VAL A 145 -7.03 -8.57 -5.85
C VAL A 145 -6.35 -9.94 -5.86
N LEU A 146 -5.21 -10.04 -5.18
CA LEU A 146 -4.45 -11.29 -5.00
C LEU A 146 -4.85 -11.97 -3.69
N ARG A 147 -5.04 -13.28 -3.74
CA ARG A 147 -5.38 -14.13 -2.60
C ARG A 147 -4.22 -15.02 -2.19
#